data_98dc67b5769fb8661742743ec3fa9683
#
_entry.id   98dc67b5769fb8661742743ec3fa9683
#
_cell.length_a   1.000
_cell.length_b   1.000
_cell.length_c   1.000
_cell.angle_alpha   90.00
_cell.angle_beta   90.00
_cell.angle_gamma   90.00
#
_symmetry.space_group_name_H-M   'P 1'
#
loop_
_entity.id
_entity.type
_entity.pdbx_description
1 polymer ?
#
loop_
_entity_poly.entity_id
_entity_poly.type
_entity_poly.pdbx_seq_one_letter_code
_entity_poly.pdbx_strand_id
1 'polypeptide(L)'
;MKLPVLASAMLLAFGAMASASAQLPGPAPVAKPFVWENATVYFLLTDRFNNGNPANDKAYGRKDDAAPLRGFMGGDIAGITAKIKEGYFTDLGVNAIWLTPVIEQIHGATDEGTGKSYAFHGYWAKDFTALDAAFGTEDELRTLVDTAHANGIRIVFDVVMNHTGPVTPQDKVWPASWVRTGPTCTYKDARTTVDCTLVANLPDFLTGSDKPVDLPPHLVAKWKKEGRYEREVKELDAFFKRTGYPRAPRYYLMKWHADWVRKFGIDGFRADTVKHTEPGLWKELKKEASLALADWKRANPAKSIDQKPFWMVSEVYNYEIKHARKFDLGGGEFVDYLDQGFDSMISFSLRSDAKRPYEQVFSEYSTILHGEMKGFSVLNYISSHDDSSPFDPLRQQPFESANKLLLAPGAAQIYYGDETARILKFDGAEGDANLRTFMNWDELASNAERGMHRVADIRAHWARLGRFRAAHPAVGAGKHQMIGSSPYTFKRTWEQNGVSDRVVVALGLSTQQPVAISVGGVFSDGATVRDWYTGKTAVVKDGKVRFETAAPVALIAQD
;
A
#
# COMPACT_ATOMS: atom_id res chain seq x y z
N MET A 1 92.56 11.88 0.08
CA MET A 1 91.72 11.53 1.23
C MET A 1 90.75 10.44 0.77
N LYS A 2 90.88 9.27 1.39
CA LYS A 2 90.30 8.00 0.91
C LYS A 2 88.90 7.78 1.56
N LEU A 3 87.92 7.46 0.71
CA LEU A 3 86.65 6.91 1.10
C LEU A 3 86.74 5.38 1.25
N PRO A 4 86.09 4.75 2.22
CA PRO A 4 85.92 3.30 2.23
C PRO A 4 84.53 2.90 1.68
N VAL A 5 84.59 1.88 0.82
CA VAL A 5 83.46 1.16 0.27
C VAL A 5 82.91 0.17 1.35
N LEU A 6 81.62 0.21 1.62
CA LEU A 6 80.89 -0.81 2.39
C LEU A 6 80.04 -1.63 1.43
N ALA A 7 80.34 -2.92 1.35
CA ALA A 7 79.57 -3.91 0.65
C ALA A 7 78.42 -4.40 1.55
N SER A 8 77.18 -4.28 1.10
CA SER A 8 76.02 -4.88 1.72
C SER A 8 75.60 -6.15 0.98
N ALA A 9 75.63 -7.25 1.68
CA ALA A 9 75.13 -8.55 1.21
C ALA A 9 73.60 -8.57 1.19
N MET A 10 72.99 -8.86 0.05
CA MET A 10 71.54 -9.09 -0.10
C MET A 10 71.24 -10.57 0.15
N LEU A 11 70.51 -10.87 1.23
CA LEU A 11 69.89 -12.17 1.46
C LEU A 11 68.58 -12.24 0.66
N LEU A 12 68.53 -13.13 -0.35
CA LEU A 12 67.29 -13.52 -1.06
C LEU A 12 66.50 -14.49 -0.19
N ALA A 13 65.37 -14.03 0.38
CA ALA A 13 64.38 -14.87 0.99
C ALA A 13 63.36 -15.31 -0.10
N PHE A 14 63.35 -16.59 -0.47
CA PHE A 14 62.30 -17.20 -1.25
C PHE A 14 61.03 -17.38 -0.40
N GLY A 15 60.07 -16.47 -0.51
CA GLY A 15 58.75 -16.64 0.03
C GLY A 15 57.89 -17.47 -0.93
N ALA A 16 57.42 -18.63 -0.51
CA ALA A 16 56.44 -19.42 -1.22
C ALA A 16 55.11 -18.64 -1.26
N MET A 17 54.72 -18.11 -2.42
CA MET A 17 53.37 -17.58 -2.64
C MET A 17 52.42 -18.76 -2.77
N ALA A 18 51.60 -18.98 -1.71
CA ALA A 18 50.42 -19.81 -1.81
C ALA A 18 49.42 -19.10 -2.70
N SER A 19 49.14 -19.63 -3.87
CA SER A 19 48.08 -19.17 -4.79
C SER A 19 46.74 -19.45 -4.12
N ALA A 20 46.15 -18.45 -3.46
CA ALA A 20 44.74 -18.49 -3.12
C ALA A 20 43.95 -18.41 -4.42
N SER A 21 43.37 -19.53 -4.83
CA SER A 21 42.39 -19.54 -5.91
C SER A 21 41.18 -18.73 -5.44
N ALA A 22 41.07 -17.49 -5.93
CA ALA A 22 39.85 -16.70 -5.78
C ALA A 22 38.72 -17.47 -6.47
N GLN A 23 37.83 -18.05 -5.66
CA GLN A 23 36.59 -18.63 -6.12
C GLN A 23 35.78 -17.50 -6.75
N LEU A 24 35.54 -17.58 -8.06
CA LEU A 24 34.66 -16.65 -8.77
C LEU A 24 33.34 -16.58 -8.02
N PRO A 25 32.78 -15.38 -7.76
CA PRO A 25 31.45 -15.29 -7.17
C PRO A 25 30.49 -16.08 -8.05
N GLY A 26 29.72 -16.97 -7.46
CA GLY A 26 28.65 -17.69 -8.15
C GLY A 26 27.71 -16.69 -8.85
N PRO A 27 26.96 -17.12 -9.89
CA PRO A 27 26.04 -16.23 -10.57
C PRO A 27 25.14 -15.56 -9.52
N ALA A 28 25.00 -14.24 -9.63
CA ALA A 28 24.14 -13.48 -8.74
C ALA A 28 22.74 -14.13 -8.73
N PRO A 29 22.09 -14.27 -7.55
CA PRO A 29 20.76 -14.86 -7.47
C PRO A 29 19.84 -14.15 -8.45
N VAL A 30 19.12 -14.91 -9.28
CA VAL A 30 18.13 -14.32 -10.20
C VAL A 30 17.05 -13.66 -9.34
N ALA A 31 16.96 -12.33 -9.43
CA ALA A 31 15.96 -11.57 -8.69
C ALA A 31 14.56 -12.11 -9.04
N LYS A 32 13.83 -12.57 -8.03
CA LYS A 32 12.48 -13.11 -8.23
C LYS A 32 11.54 -11.98 -8.64
N PRO A 33 10.57 -12.23 -9.53
CA PRO A 33 9.70 -11.19 -10.05
C PRO A 33 8.77 -10.66 -8.95
N PHE A 34 8.47 -9.37 -9.01
CA PHE A 34 7.39 -8.79 -8.23
C PHE A 34 6.03 -9.41 -8.63
N VAL A 35 5.18 -9.72 -7.66
CA VAL A 35 3.78 -10.13 -7.88
C VAL A 35 2.89 -9.40 -6.87
N TRP A 36 1.74 -8.90 -7.34
CA TRP A 36 0.82 -8.14 -6.49
C TRP A 36 0.26 -8.97 -5.33
N GLU A 37 0.10 -10.27 -5.52
CA GLU A 37 -0.37 -11.22 -4.50
C GLU A 37 0.59 -11.31 -3.29
N ASN A 38 1.85 -10.89 -3.48
CA ASN A 38 2.85 -10.83 -2.41
C ASN A 38 3.25 -9.39 -2.06
N ALA A 39 2.59 -8.38 -2.61
CA ALA A 39 2.97 -7.00 -2.38
C ALA A 39 2.95 -6.63 -0.89
N THR A 40 3.91 -5.79 -0.50
CA THR A 40 3.87 -5.02 0.74
C THR A 40 3.52 -3.58 0.37
N VAL A 41 2.26 -3.23 0.58
CA VAL A 41 1.72 -1.90 0.29
C VAL A 41 1.79 -1.05 1.55
N TYR A 42 2.51 0.05 1.51
CA TYR A 42 2.55 1.00 2.61
C TYR A 42 1.46 2.06 2.38
N PHE A 43 0.44 2.03 3.21
CA PHE A 43 -0.67 2.98 3.18
C PHE A 43 -0.40 4.15 4.12
N LEU A 44 -0.48 5.36 3.60
CA LEU A 44 -0.28 6.58 4.39
C LEU A 44 -1.33 7.65 4.07
N LEU A 45 -1.67 8.43 5.11
CA LEU A 45 -2.35 9.71 4.91
C LEU A 45 -1.30 10.75 4.55
N THR A 46 -1.43 11.36 3.38
CA THR A 46 -0.47 12.34 2.86
C THR A 46 -0.21 13.45 3.87
N ASP A 47 -1.27 14.05 4.44
CA ASP A 47 -1.21 15.11 5.44
C ASP A 47 -0.53 14.70 6.76
N ARG A 48 -0.46 13.40 7.08
CA ARG A 48 -0.06 12.90 8.40
C ARG A 48 1.29 12.22 8.43
N PHE A 49 1.93 12.08 7.27
CA PHE A 49 3.13 11.27 7.18
C PHE A 49 4.41 12.06 7.42
N ASN A 50 4.70 13.03 6.57
CA ASN A 50 5.91 13.85 6.69
C ASN A 50 5.75 15.19 5.98
N ASN A 51 6.07 16.29 6.65
CA ASN A 51 6.05 17.63 6.08
C ASN A 51 7.40 17.91 5.39
N GLY A 52 7.39 18.01 4.07
CA GLY A 52 8.57 18.33 3.26
C GLY A 52 8.63 19.78 2.79
N ASN A 53 7.48 20.48 2.83
CA ASN A 53 7.37 21.87 2.37
C ASN A 53 6.42 22.70 3.27
N PRO A 54 6.90 23.24 4.39
CA PRO A 54 6.05 24.03 5.31
C PRO A 54 5.39 25.26 4.68
N ALA A 55 5.81 25.68 3.49
CA ALA A 55 5.23 26.84 2.81
C ALA A 55 3.81 26.56 2.27
N ASN A 56 3.42 25.29 2.10
CA ASN A 56 2.11 24.90 1.58
C ASN A 56 1.06 24.59 2.67
N ASP A 57 1.44 24.52 3.95
CA ASP A 57 0.58 24.10 5.07
C ASP A 57 -0.71 24.93 5.18
N LYS A 58 -0.70 26.19 4.77
CA LYS A 58 -1.83 27.12 4.85
C LYS A 58 -2.50 27.40 3.51
N ALA A 59 -2.41 26.46 2.57
CA ALA A 59 -3.04 26.57 1.27
C ALA A 59 -4.55 26.87 1.40
N TYR A 60 -5.06 27.69 0.48
CA TYR A 60 -6.45 28.14 0.39
C TYR A 60 -6.97 28.91 1.63
N GLY A 61 -6.07 29.37 2.51
CA GLY A 61 -6.47 30.10 3.73
C GLY A 61 -7.16 29.23 4.79
N ARG A 62 -6.93 27.92 4.75
CA ARG A 62 -7.38 26.98 5.79
C ARG A 62 -6.82 27.38 7.15
N LYS A 63 -7.65 27.27 8.21
CA LYS A 63 -7.35 27.77 9.55
C LYS A 63 -7.00 26.65 10.51
N ASP A 64 -6.29 27.00 11.60
CA ASP A 64 -5.98 26.10 12.72
C ASP A 64 -7.11 26.14 13.78
N ASP A 65 -8.36 26.03 13.35
CA ASP A 65 -9.54 26.10 14.20
C ASP A 65 -10.41 24.82 14.12
N ALA A 66 -9.81 23.73 13.67
CA ALA A 66 -10.44 22.43 13.63
C ALA A 66 -10.50 21.76 15.02
N ALA A 67 -11.40 20.81 15.17
CA ALA A 67 -11.37 19.91 16.31
C ALA A 67 -10.08 19.07 16.34
N PRO A 68 -9.69 18.47 17.47
CA PRO A 68 -8.44 17.72 17.61
C PRO A 68 -8.27 16.68 16.49
N LEU A 69 -7.11 16.70 15.81
CA LEU A 69 -6.74 15.86 14.68
C LEU A 69 -7.64 15.98 13.43
N ARG A 70 -8.49 17.03 13.33
CA ARG A 70 -9.40 17.25 12.20
C ARG A 70 -8.98 18.41 11.28
N GLY A 71 -7.81 19.01 11.50
CA GLY A 71 -7.18 20.02 10.65
C GLY A 71 -6.05 19.43 9.81
N PHE A 72 -5.53 20.24 8.87
CA PHE A 72 -4.29 19.92 8.18
C PHE A 72 -3.10 19.99 9.14
N MET A 73 -2.14 19.07 8.99
CA MET A 73 -0.92 18.99 9.80
C MET A 73 0.37 19.09 8.96
N GLY A 74 0.23 19.36 7.67
CA GLY A 74 1.32 19.75 6.79
C GLY A 74 2.08 18.63 6.10
N GLY A 75 1.70 17.36 6.25
CA GLY A 75 2.30 16.29 5.46
C GLY A 75 1.98 16.44 3.96
N ASP A 76 2.97 16.12 3.10
CA ASP A 76 2.89 16.42 1.68
C ASP A 76 3.69 15.43 0.80
N ILE A 77 3.56 15.59 -0.52
CA ILE A 77 4.25 14.80 -1.55
C ILE A 77 5.78 14.93 -1.44
N ALA A 78 6.27 16.13 -1.11
CA ALA A 78 7.70 16.37 -0.93
C ALA A 78 8.26 15.60 0.26
N GLY A 79 7.49 15.52 1.35
CA GLY A 79 7.84 14.75 2.54
C GLY A 79 7.87 13.25 2.29
N ILE A 80 6.92 12.71 1.52
CA ILE A 80 6.95 11.31 1.10
C ILE A 80 8.18 11.03 0.25
N THR A 81 8.48 11.92 -0.71
CA THR A 81 9.65 11.81 -1.59
C THR A 81 10.96 11.80 -0.80
N ALA A 82 11.06 12.64 0.24
CA ALA A 82 12.22 12.66 1.13
C ALA A 82 12.43 11.29 1.80
N LYS A 83 11.38 10.67 2.33
CA LYS A 83 11.45 9.36 2.98
C LYS A 83 11.78 8.22 2.01
N ILE A 84 11.37 8.30 0.74
CA ILE A 84 11.83 7.35 -0.28
C ILE A 84 13.34 7.49 -0.50
N LYS A 85 13.85 8.72 -0.65
CA LYS A 85 15.28 9.00 -0.85
C LYS A 85 16.15 8.58 0.35
N GLU A 86 15.61 8.65 1.57
CA GLU A 86 16.26 8.16 2.80
C GLU A 86 16.31 6.62 2.86
N GLY A 87 15.63 5.91 1.97
CA GLY A 87 15.55 4.44 1.98
C GLY A 87 14.57 3.88 3.01
N TYR A 88 13.74 4.70 3.61
CA TYR A 88 12.81 4.29 4.68
C TYR A 88 11.91 3.13 4.27
N PHE A 89 11.33 3.20 3.08
CA PHE A 89 10.40 2.20 2.56
C PHE A 89 11.12 0.93 2.06
N THR A 90 12.24 1.09 1.36
CA THR A 90 13.01 -0.05 0.85
C THR A 90 13.61 -0.88 1.98
N ASP A 91 14.04 -0.24 3.07
CA ASP A 91 14.52 -0.94 4.26
C ASP A 91 13.41 -1.77 4.95
N LEU A 92 12.17 -1.33 4.86
CA LEU A 92 10.99 -2.09 5.33
C LEU A 92 10.52 -3.17 4.34
N GLY A 93 11.14 -3.31 3.16
CA GLY A 93 10.69 -4.24 2.12
C GLY A 93 9.38 -3.81 1.44
N VAL A 94 9.02 -2.54 1.52
CA VAL A 94 7.86 -1.96 0.83
C VAL A 94 8.14 -1.90 -0.66
N ASN A 95 7.18 -2.32 -1.46
CA ASN A 95 7.28 -2.33 -2.93
C ASN A 95 6.08 -1.65 -3.63
N ALA A 96 5.15 -1.11 -2.85
CA ALA A 96 4.12 -0.19 -3.32
C ALA A 96 3.75 0.81 -2.20
N ILE A 97 3.45 2.05 -2.57
CA ILE A 97 2.93 3.08 -1.66
C ILE A 97 1.53 3.46 -2.14
N TRP A 98 0.55 3.35 -1.25
CA TRP A 98 -0.78 3.91 -1.41
C TRP A 98 -0.89 5.17 -0.56
N LEU A 99 -1.17 6.31 -1.20
CA LEU A 99 -1.42 7.58 -0.55
C LEU A 99 -2.89 7.96 -0.67
N THR A 100 -3.45 8.62 0.36
CA THR A 100 -4.80 9.18 0.30
C THR A 100 -4.96 10.15 -0.86
N PRO A 101 -6.19 10.43 -1.35
CA PRO A 101 -6.37 11.27 -2.53
C PRO A 101 -5.68 12.63 -2.38
N VAL A 102 -4.93 13.03 -3.39
CA VAL A 102 -4.15 14.29 -3.41
C VAL A 102 -4.73 15.35 -4.34
N ILE A 103 -5.87 15.07 -4.97
CA ILE A 103 -6.60 16.03 -5.79
C ILE A 103 -7.15 17.17 -4.94
N GLU A 104 -7.50 18.29 -5.57
CA GLU A 104 -7.97 19.48 -4.86
C GLU A 104 -9.24 19.21 -4.04
N GLN A 105 -9.16 19.48 -2.76
CA GLN A 105 -10.20 19.28 -1.77
C GLN A 105 -11.01 20.55 -1.55
N ILE A 106 -12.18 20.43 -0.89
CA ILE A 106 -12.94 21.59 -0.45
C ILE A 106 -12.04 22.52 0.39
N HIS A 107 -12.31 23.82 0.28
CA HIS A 107 -11.54 24.84 1.01
C HIS A 107 -12.10 25.15 2.39
N GLY A 108 -13.42 25.00 2.55
CA GLY A 108 -14.11 25.19 3.81
C GLY A 108 -13.99 23.98 4.74
N ALA A 109 -14.63 24.11 5.90
CA ALA A 109 -14.74 23.03 6.88
C ALA A 109 -16.21 22.74 7.17
N THR A 110 -16.48 21.53 7.62
CA THR A 110 -17.81 21.09 8.07
C THR A 110 -17.71 20.37 9.41
N ASP A 111 -18.85 20.22 10.10
CA ASP A 111 -18.96 19.40 11.31
C ASP A 111 -19.74 18.12 10.96
N GLU A 112 -19.13 16.98 11.14
CA GLU A 112 -19.73 15.66 10.91
C GLU A 112 -20.34 15.06 12.20
N GLY A 113 -20.55 15.87 13.23
CA GLY A 113 -21.02 15.43 14.54
C GLY A 113 -19.90 15.08 15.53
N THR A 114 -18.64 15.24 15.11
CA THR A 114 -17.43 15.00 15.90
C THR A 114 -16.51 16.24 15.96
N GLY A 115 -17.09 17.42 15.63
CA GLY A 115 -16.42 18.70 15.61
C GLY A 115 -15.95 19.13 14.21
N LYS A 116 -15.53 20.39 14.13
CA LYS A 116 -15.11 21.03 12.88
C LYS A 116 -13.96 20.29 12.22
N SER A 117 -14.16 19.85 10.97
CA SER A 117 -13.20 19.09 10.18
C SER A 117 -12.90 19.76 8.84
N TYR A 118 -11.63 19.80 8.46
CA TYR A 118 -11.17 20.11 7.11
C TYR A 118 -10.87 18.82 6.34
N ALA A 119 -10.71 18.92 5.01
CA ALA A 119 -10.51 17.78 4.12
C ALA A 119 -9.06 17.22 4.10
N PHE A 120 -8.37 17.20 5.23
CA PHE A 120 -6.98 16.74 5.36
C PHE A 120 -6.77 15.29 4.90
N HIS A 121 -7.83 14.50 4.97
CA HIS A 121 -7.82 13.08 4.61
C HIS A 121 -7.89 12.82 3.10
N GLY A 122 -8.29 13.83 2.28
CA GLY A 122 -8.31 13.71 0.83
C GLY A 122 -9.61 13.21 0.20
N TYR A 123 -10.64 12.87 0.98
CA TYR A 123 -11.88 12.25 0.46
C TYR A 123 -12.99 13.26 0.15
N TRP A 124 -12.74 14.57 0.23
CA TRP A 124 -13.72 15.61 -0.04
C TRP A 124 -13.33 16.43 -1.27
N ALA A 125 -13.31 15.77 -2.41
CA ALA A 125 -12.86 16.35 -3.67
C ALA A 125 -13.71 17.54 -4.12
N LYS A 126 -13.03 18.58 -4.63
CA LYS A 126 -13.61 19.77 -5.27
C LYS A 126 -13.29 19.83 -6.75
N ASP A 127 -12.06 19.52 -7.14
CA ASP A 127 -11.61 19.50 -8.53
C ASP A 127 -10.73 18.26 -8.78
N PHE A 128 -11.21 17.34 -9.59
CA PHE A 128 -10.51 16.10 -9.94
C PHE A 128 -9.35 16.30 -10.93
N THR A 129 -9.21 17.51 -11.47
CA THR A 129 -8.23 17.84 -12.53
C THR A 129 -7.02 18.63 -12.01
N ALA A 130 -6.96 18.91 -10.71
CA ALA A 130 -5.88 19.65 -10.06
C ALA A 130 -5.42 18.94 -8.78
N LEU A 131 -4.16 19.13 -8.39
CA LEU A 131 -3.67 18.76 -7.06
C LEU A 131 -4.12 19.78 -6.02
N ASP A 132 -4.31 19.31 -4.80
CA ASP A 132 -4.46 20.22 -3.66
C ASP A 132 -3.10 20.86 -3.34
N ALA A 133 -3.08 22.19 -3.27
CA ALA A 133 -1.83 22.91 -3.06
C ALA A 133 -1.20 22.62 -1.68
N ALA A 134 -1.99 22.13 -0.69
CA ALA A 134 -1.44 21.67 0.59
C ALA A 134 -0.70 20.33 0.46
N PHE A 135 -1.01 19.54 -0.56
CA PHE A 135 -0.29 18.28 -0.81
C PHE A 135 0.87 18.43 -1.78
N GLY A 136 0.90 19.51 -2.58
CA GLY A 136 2.03 19.80 -3.45
C GLY A 136 1.66 20.17 -4.87
N THR A 137 2.66 20.13 -5.74
CA THR A 137 2.59 20.49 -7.16
C THR A 137 2.71 19.26 -8.06
N GLU A 138 2.35 19.43 -9.35
CA GLU A 138 2.52 18.37 -10.34
C GLU A 138 4.01 17.96 -10.56
N ASP A 139 4.94 18.89 -10.39
CA ASP A 139 6.37 18.61 -10.51
C ASP A 139 6.88 17.81 -9.30
N GLU A 140 6.35 18.08 -8.11
CA GLU A 140 6.61 17.27 -6.92
C GLU A 140 6.02 15.87 -7.07
N LEU A 141 4.79 15.74 -7.61
CA LEU A 141 4.19 14.44 -7.89
C LEU A 141 5.01 13.65 -8.92
N ARG A 142 5.48 14.29 -9.99
CA ARG A 142 6.37 13.66 -10.97
C ARG A 142 7.65 13.18 -10.31
N THR A 143 8.24 14.01 -9.47
CA THR A 143 9.45 13.66 -8.70
C THR A 143 9.19 12.49 -7.75
N LEU A 144 8.03 12.45 -7.10
CA LEU A 144 7.62 11.33 -6.24
C LEU A 144 7.60 10.02 -7.04
N VAL A 145 6.86 9.99 -8.17
CA VAL A 145 6.70 8.78 -8.99
C VAL A 145 8.04 8.33 -9.56
N ASP A 146 8.81 9.25 -10.16
CA ASP A 146 10.13 8.95 -10.72
C ASP A 146 11.08 8.39 -9.64
N THR A 147 11.07 8.97 -8.43
CA THR A 147 11.90 8.51 -7.30
C THR A 147 11.43 7.14 -6.80
N ALA A 148 10.13 6.92 -6.69
CA ALA A 148 9.56 5.63 -6.27
C ALA A 148 9.94 4.52 -7.26
N HIS A 149 9.73 4.74 -8.56
CA HIS A 149 10.08 3.78 -9.60
C HIS A 149 11.58 3.45 -9.62
N ALA A 150 12.45 4.46 -9.47
CA ALA A 150 13.90 4.24 -9.37
C ALA A 150 14.32 3.39 -8.17
N ASN A 151 13.48 3.32 -7.13
CA ASN A 151 13.69 2.50 -5.93
C ASN A 151 12.86 1.20 -5.92
N GLY A 152 12.26 0.82 -7.04
CA GLY A 152 11.49 -0.42 -7.15
C GLY A 152 10.10 -0.35 -6.49
N ILE A 153 9.61 0.85 -6.18
CA ILE A 153 8.34 1.09 -5.47
C ILE A 153 7.29 1.59 -6.46
N ARG A 154 6.12 0.98 -6.46
CA ARG A 154 4.95 1.37 -7.27
C ARG A 154 4.10 2.37 -6.53
N ILE A 155 3.42 3.25 -7.28
CA ILE A 155 2.50 4.24 -6.69
C ILE A 155 1.06 3.82 -6.98
N VAL A 156 0.27 3.74 -5.92
CA VAL A 156 -1.17 3.45 -5.94
C VAL A 156 -1.93 4.70 -5.50
N PHE A 157 -2.75 5.24 -6.39
CA PHE A 157 -3.61 6.38 -6.07
C PHE A 157 -4.93 5.90 -5.48
N ASP A 158 -5.40 6.65 -4.50
CA ASP A 158 -6.76 6.52 -4.00
C ASP A 158 -7.73 7.30 -4.90
N VAL A 159 -8.79 6.64 -5.36
CA VAL A 159 -9.75 7.23 -6.29
C VAL A 159 -11.16 7.15 -5.75
N VAL A 160 -11.84 8.29 -5.73
CA VAL A 160 -13.21 8.44 -5.27
C VAL A 160 -14.11 8.70 -6.48
N MET A 161 -14.96 7.73 -6.82
CA MET A 161 -15.93 7.85 -7.92
C MET A 161 -17.34 8.16 -7.42
N ASN A 162 -17.60 7.88 -6.14
CA ASN A 162 -18.95 7.93 -5.57
C ASN A 162 -19.41 9.36 -5.26
N HIS A 163 -18.57 10.18 -4.63
CA HIS A 163 -19.00 11.45 -4.04
C HIS A 163 -18.02 12.60 -4.29
N THR A 164 -18.49 13.81 -4.07
CA THR A 164 -17.70 15.03 -3.98
C THR A 164 -17.63 15.49 -2.52
N GLY A 165 -16.90 16.57 -2.24
CA GLY A 165 -16.82 17.11 -0.88
C GLY A 165 -18.14 17.72 -0.39
N PRO A 166 -18.31 17.87 0.93
CA PRO A 166 -19.43 18.56 1.55
C PRO A 166 -19.62 19.99 1.03
N VAL A 167 -20.87 20.44 1.08
CA VAL A 167 -21.21 21.83 0.79
C VAL A 167 -20.83 22.70 1.98
N THR A 168 -20.05 23.76 1.71
CA THR A 168 -19.64 24.75 2.71
C THR A 168 -19.91 26.18 2.19
N PRO A 169 -19.80 27.22 3.01
CA PRO A 169 -19.89 28.60 2.50
C PRO A 169 -18.87 28.92 1.38
N GLN A 170 -17.76 28.20 1.31
CA GLN A 170 -16.69 28.37 0.30
C GLN A 170 -16.81 27.39 -0.87
N ASP A 171 -17.57 26.31 -0.70
CA ASP A 171 -17.65 25.19 -1.64
C ASP A 171 -19.11 24.93 -2.00
N LYS A 172 -19.47 25.35 -3.20
CA LYS A 172 -20.87 25.22 -3.68
C LYS A 172 -21.16 23.77 -4.07
N VAL A 173 -22.41 23.37 -3.90
CA VAL A 173 -22.91 22.10 -4.40
C VAL A 173 -22.72 22.00 -5.91
N TRP A 174 -22.39 20.82 -6.40
CA TRP A 174 -22.37 20.50 -7.82
C TRP A 174 -23.79 20.57 -8.41
N PRO A 175 -23.97 20.78 -9.73
CA PRO A 175 -25.30 20.80 -10.34
C PRO A 175 -26.10 19.52 -10.07
N ALA A 176 -27.41 19.64 -9.90
CA ALA A 176 -28.30 18.50 -9.67
C ALA A 176 -28.31 17.47 -10.84
N SER A 177 -27.82 17.86 -12.02
CA SER A 177 -27.58 16.92 -13.13
C SER A 177 -26.33 16.03 -12.92
N TRP A 178 -25.45 16.39 -11.96
CA TRP A 178 -24.23 15.67 -11.62
C TRP A 178 -24.35 14.84 -10.36
N VAL A 179 -25.07 15.36 -9.36
CA VAL A 179 -25.10 14.78 -8.02
C VAL A 179 -26.51 14.66 -7.47
N ARG A 180 -26.67 13.70 -6.56
CA ARG A 180 -27.80 13.64 -5.62
C ARG A 180 -27.35 14.13 -4.25
N THR A 181 -28.27 14.71 -3.48
CA THR A 181 -28.02 15.21 -2.13
C THR A 181 -28.84 14.44 -1.06
N GLY A 182 -29.38 13.30 -1.45
CA GLY A 182 -30.17 12.40 -0.62
C GLY A 182 -31.01 11.42 -1.45
N PRO A 183 -31.73 10.48 -0.84
CA PRO A 183 -31.74 10.20 0.61
C PRO A 183 -30.43 9.56 1.09
N THR A 184 -30.16 9.60 2.41
CA THR A 184 -29.03 8.87 3.02
C THR A 184 -29.25 7.37 2.94
N CYS A 185 -28.17 6.61 2.72
CA CYS A 185 -28.19 5.16 2.55
C CYS A 185 -28.74 4.43 3.78
N THR A 186 -29.48 3.35 3.53
CA THR A 186 -30.06 2.49 4.59
C THR A 186 -29.60 1.04 4.51
N TYR A 187 -28.86 0.67 3.45
CA TYR A 187 -28.17 -0.63 3.30
C TYR A 187 -29.08 -1.86 3.35
N LYS A 188 -30.34 -1.75 2.92
CA LYS A 188 -31.32 -2.85 2.93
C LYS A 188 -31.24 -3.72 1.69
N ASP A 189 -30.86 -3.13 0.58
CA ASP A 189 -30.77 -3.73 -0.75
C ASP A 189 -29.78 -2.92 -1.61
N ALA A 190 -29.52 -3.37 -2.83
CA ALA A 190 -28.60 -2.69 -3.77
C ALA A 190 -29.02 -1.24 -4.03
N ARG A 191 -30.32 -0.98 -4.21
CA ARG A 191 -30.82 0.36 -4.47
C ARG A 191 -30.55 1.32 -3.30
N THR A 192 -30.79 0.89 -2.07
CA THR A 192 -30.59 1.69 -0.87
C THR A 192 -29.14 1.74 -0.41
N THR A 193 -28.23 1.09 -1.16
CA THR A 193 -26.78 1.12 -1.02
C THR A 193 -26.10 1.97 -2.09
N VAL A 194 -26.65 1.99 -3.33
CA VAL A 194 -26.07 2.67 -4.50
C VAL A 194 -26.79 3.99 -4.83
N ASP A 195 -28.15 4.03 -4.80
CA ASP A 195 -28.94 5.22 -5.18
C ASP A 195 -29.21 6.17 -3.98
N CYS A 196 -28.20 6.43 -3.17
CA CYS A 196 -28.34 7.20 -1.94
C CYS A 196 -27.06 8.02 -1.68
N THR A 197 -27.04 8.85 -0.64
CA THR A 197 -25.83 9.52 -0.16
C THR A 197 -25.26 8.78 1.03
N LEU A 198 -23.93 8.66 1.08
CA LEU A 198 -23.22 7.92 2.12
C LEU A 198 -23.55 8.46 3.54
N VAL A 199 -23.48 9.79 3.65
CA VAL A 199 -23.87 10.55 4.85
C VAL A 199 -24.57 11.84 4.43
N ALA A 200 -25.20 12.53 5.39
CA ALA A 200 -25.78 13.84 5.15
C ALA A 200 -24.71 14.84 4.71
N ASN A 201 -25.08 15.79 3.85
CA ASN A 201 -24.18 16.82 3.29
C ASN A 201 -22.95 16.29 2.53
N LEU A 202 -23.00 15.05 2.05
CA LEU A 202 -21.96 14.49 1.16
C LEU A 202 -22.62 14.12 -0.18
N PRO A 203 -22.63 15.02 -1.18
CA PRO A 203 -23.32 14.78 -2.44
C PRO A 203 -22.67 13.65 -3.24
N ASP A 204 -23.47 12.66 -3.66
CA ASP A 204 -23.02 11.54 -4.48
C ASP A 204 -23.24 11.81 -5.96
N PHE A 205 -22.28 11.42 -6.79
CA PHE A 205 -22.40 11.53 -8.24
C PHE A 205 -23.46 10.58 -8.80
N LEU A 206 -24.15 11.02 -9.86
CA LEU A 206 -25.12 10.20 -10.60
C LEU A 206 -24.39 9.22 -11.52
N THR A 207 -23.64 8.28 -10.91
CA THR A 207 -22.78 7.34 -11.63
C THR A 207 -23.53 6.35 -12.50
N GLY A 208 -24.80 6.04 -12.18
CA GLY A 208 -25.68 5.21 -13.00
C GLY A 208 -26.33 5.94 -14.20
N SER A 209 -26.16 7.26 -14.30
CA SER A 209 -26.80 8.04 -15.38
C SER A 209 -25.95 8.06 -16.64
N ASP A 210 -26.59 7.82 -17.79
CA ASP A 210 -26.03 8.05 -19.13
C ASP A 210 -26.54 9.36 -19.78
N LYS A 211 -27.30 10.16 -19.03
CA LYS A 211 -27.80 11.45 -19.54
C LYS A 211 -26.63 12.43 -19.69
N PRO A 212 -26.44 13.02 -20.86
CA PRO A 212 -25.44 14.06 -21.06
C PRO A 212 -25.65 15.26 -20.14
N VAL A 213 -24.55 15.79 -19.62
CA VAL A 213 -24.54 16.96 -18.74
C VAL A 213 -23.52 17.99 -19.21
N ASP A 214 -23.79 19.26 -18.94
CA ASP A 214 -22.81 20.33 -19.13
C ASP A 214 -21.77 20.30 -18.03
N LEU A 215 -20.58 20.84 -18.31
CA LEU A 215 -19.53 21.00 -17.31
C LEU A 215 -20.02 21.86 -16.14
N PRO A 216 -19.66 21.53 -14.89
CA PRO A 216 -20.06 22.31 -13.73
C PRO A 216 -19.57 23.75 -13.83
N PRO A 217 -20.45 24.76 -13.65
CA PRO A 217 -20.07 26.17 -13.83
C PRO A 217 -18.89 26.63 -12.97
N HIS A 218 -18.73 26.06 -11.77
CA HIS A 218 -17.62 26.38 -10.89
C HIS A 218 -16.28 25.87 -11.41
N LEU A 219 -16.22 24.68 -12.05
CA LEU A 219 -15.02 24.17 -12.72
C LEU A 219 -14.69 25.00 -13.95
N VAL A 220 -15.69 25.34 -14.79
CA VAL A 220 -15.49 26.21 -15.96
C VAL A 220 -14.92 27.56 -15.54
N ALA A 221 -15.48 28.19 -14.50
CA ALA A 221 -14.99 29.47 -14.00
C ALA A 221 -13.55 29.37 -13.47
N LYS A 222 -13.24 28.29 -12.74
CA LYS A 222 -11.90 28.02 -12.21
C LYS A 222 -10.91 27.82 -13.35
N TRP A 223 -11.20 26.94 -14.31
CA TRP A 223 -10.32 26.64 -15.44
C TRP A 223 -10.05 27.86 -16.32
N LYS A 224 -11.06 28.75 -16.52
CA LYS A 224 -10.86 30.04 -17.22
C LYS A 224 -9.93 30.96 -16.44
N LYS A 225 -10.11 31.07 -15.12
CA LYS A 225 -9.24 31.88 -14.25
C LYS A 225 -7.79 31.39 -14.27
N GLU A 226 -7.59 30.07 -14.36
CA GLU A 226 -6.27 29.42 -14.41
C GLU A 226 -5.68 29.32 -15.82
N GLY A 227 -6.39 29.76 -16.85
CA GLY A 227 -5.92 29.76 -18.24
C GLY A 227 -5.85 28.37 -18.88
N ARG A 228 -6.49 27.34 -18.29
CA ARG A 228 -6.45 25.95 -18.79
C ARG A 228 -7.75 25.46 -19.43
N TYR A 229 -8.80 26.30 -19.49
CA TYR A 229 -10.12 25.91 -19.97
C TYR A 229 -10.10 25.28 -21.38
N GLU A 230 -9.43 25.92 -22.35
CA GLU A 230 -9.38 25.44 -23.73
C GLU A 230 -8.68 24.08 -23.85
N ARG A 231 -7.64 23.87 -23.06
CA ARG A 231 -6.93 22.57 -22.99
C ARG A 231 -7.85 21.50 -22.43
N GLU A 232 -8.50 21.74 -21.28
CA GLU A 232 -9.39 20.76 -20.63
C GLU A 232 -10.56 20.37 -21.55
N VAL A 233 -11.19 21.34 -22.23
CA VAL A 233 -12.28 21.07 -23.17
C VAL A 233 -11.78 20.25 -24.36
N LYS A 234 -10.65 20.62 -24.97
CA LYS A 234 -10.07 19.88 -26.08
C LYS A 234 -9.76 18.43 -25.71
N GLU A 235 -9.22 18.18 -24.53
CA GLU A 235 -8.92 16.83 -24.04
C GLU A 235 -10.19 16.02 -23.77
N LEU A 236 -11.24 16.65 -23.22
CA LEU A 236 -12.55 16.03 -23.04
C LEU A 236 -13.17 15.67 -24.40
N ASP A 237 -13.13 16.56 -25.39
CA ASP A 237 -13.66 16.31 -26.74
C ASP A 237 -12.94 15.12 -27.40
N ALA A 238 -11.62 15.06 -27.25
CA ALA A 238 -10.82 13.94 -27.77
C ALA A 238 -11.17 12.62 -27.07
N PHE A 239 -11.37 12.63 -25.76
CA PHE A 239 -11.76 11.46 -24.98
C PHE A 239 -13.12 10.92 -25.41
N PHE A 240 -14.16 11.77 -25.42
CA PHE A 240 -15.51 11.36 -25.80
C PHE A 240 -15.60 10.94 -27.27
N LYS A 241 -14.85 11.60 -28.18
CA LYS A 241 -14.75 11.16 -29.58
C LYS A 241 -14.11 9.79 -29.72
N ARG A 242 -13.05 9.51 -28.95
CA ARG A 242 -12.33 8.22 -28.97
C ARG A 242 -13.16 7.08 -28.41
N THR A 243 -13.86 7.33 -27.30
CA THR A 243 -14.56 6.28 -26.56
C THR A 243 -15.98 6.03 -27.04
N GLY A 244 -16.64 7.06 -27.57
CA GLY A 244 -18.07 7.02 -27.87
C GLY A 244 -18.97 7.06 -26.62
N TYR A 245 -18.39 7.24 -25.42
CA TYR A 245 -19.17 7.36 -24.19
C TYR A 245 -20.06 8.61 -24.21
N PRO A 246 -21.24 8.57 -23.57
CA PRO A 246 -22.03 9.78 -23.37
C PRO A 246 -21.32 10.75 -22.42
N ARG A 247 -21.59 12.05 -22.54
CA ARG A 247 -21.04 13.09 -21.65
C ARG A 247 -21.77 13.08 -20.31
N ALA A 248 -21.75 11.95 -19.60
CA ALA A 248 -22.39 11.75 -18.30
C ALA A 248 -21.36 11.75 -17.14
N PRO A 249 -21.78 12.03 -15.90
CA PRO A 249 -20.89 12.27 -14.76
C PRO A 249 -19.76 11.24 -14.60
N ARG A 250 -20.09 9.93 -14.62
CA ARG A 250 -19.09 8.87 -14.40
C ARG A 250 -17.96 8.88 -15.44
N TYR A 251 -18.23 9.27 -16.68
CA TYR A 251 -17.22 9.24 -17.74
C TYR A 251 -16.27 10.44 -17.69
N TYR A 252 -16.73 11.59 -17.17
CA TYR A 252 -15.84 12.68 -16.84
C TYR A 252 -14.88 12.30 -15.71
N LEU A 253 -15.41 11.74 -14.61
CA LEU A 253 -14.59 11.27 -13.48
C LEU A 253 -13.59 10.22 -13.95
N MET A 254 -14.02 9.25 -14.75
CA MET A 254 -13.17 8.21 -15.31
C MET A 254 -12.01 8.80 -16.14
N LYS A 255 -12.30 9.77 -17.01
CA LYS A 255 -11.26 10.48 -17.77
C LYS A 255 -10.29 11.17 -16.83
N TRP A 256 -10.77 11.95 -15.87
CA TRP A 256 -9.94 12.72 -14.97
C TRP A 256 -9.03 11.82 -14.12
N HIS A 257 -9.51 10.69 -13.61
CA HIS A 257 -8.66 9.73 -12.91
C HIS A 257 -7.65 9.04 -13.83
N ALA A 258 -8.05 8.64 -15.04
CA ALA A 258 -7.14 8.04 -16.01
C ALA A 258 -6.04 9.01 -16.49
N ASP A 259 -6.31 10.32 -16.51
CA ASP A 259 -5.31 11.32 -16.88
C ASP A 259 -4.14 11.39 -15.90
N TRP A 260 -4.37 11.19 -14.60
CA TRP A 260 -3.28 11.08 -13.60
C TRP A 260 -2.35 9.90 -13.93
N VAL A 261 -2.94 8.77 -14.34
CA VAL A 261 -2.16 7.60 -14.78
C VAL A 261 -1.35 7.94 -16.04
N ARG A 262 -2.00 8.54 -17.05
CA ARG A 262 -1.36 8.88 -18.33
C ARG A 262 -0.23 9.90 -18.18
N LYS A 263 -0.38 10.85 -17.27
CA LYS A 263 0.55 11.96 -17.06
C LYS A 263 1.75 11.57 -16.21
N PHE A 264 1.55 10.71 -15.19
CA PHE A 264 2.55 10.44 -14.18
C PHE A 264 3.02 8.99 -14.10
N GLY A 265 2.30 8.03 -14.70
CA GLY A 265 2.67 6.62 -14.65
C GLY A 265 2.26 5.93 -13.34
N ILE A 266 1.12 6.32 -12.78
CA ILE A 266 0.54 5.68 -11.60
C ILE A 266 0.27 4.20 -11.91
N ASP A 267 0.72 3.29 -11.03
CA ASP A 267 0.71 1.85 -11.28
C ASP A 267 -0.59 1.16 -10.93
N GLY A 268 -1.38 1.77 -10.08
CA GLY A 268 -2.65 1.20 -9.66
C GLY A 268 -3.57 2.19 -8.95
N PHE A 269 -4.82 1.74 -8.73
CA PHE A 269 -5.81 2.45 -7.91
C PHE A 269 -6.25 1.61 -6.72
N ARG A 270 -6.38 2.25 -5.57
CA ARG A 270 -7.32 1.83 -4.54
C ARG A 270 -8.62 2.57 -4.79
N ALA A 271 -9.68 1.85 -5.03
CA ALA A 271 -10.99 2.42 -5.24
C ALA A 271 -11.76 2.52 -3.92
N ASP A 272 -12.14 3.75 -3.60
CA ASP A 272 -12.93 4.11 -2.43
C ASP A 272 -14.41 3.77 -2.63
N THR A 273 -15.10 3.39 -1.55
CA THR A 273 -16.56 3.24 -1.48
C THR A 273 -17.19 2.43 -2.64
N VAL A 274 -16.52 1.35 -3.06
CA VAL A 274 -16.85 0.59 -4.29
C VAL A 274 -18.29 0.09 -4.31
N LYS A 275 -18.85 -0.34 -3.19
CA LYS A 275 -20.22 -0.86 -3.11
C LYS A 275 -21.31 0.21 -3.30
N HIS A 276 -20.95 1.50 -3.27
CA HIS A 276 -21.87 2.62 -3.38
C HIS A 276 -22.06 3.15 -4.80
N THR A 277 -21.42 2.50 -5.78
CA THR A 277 -21.57 2.80 -7.21
C THR A 277 -22.00 1.56 -7.98
N GLU A 278 -22.48 1.74 -9.20
CA GLU A 278 -22.84 0.62 -10.07
C GLU A 278 -21.60 -0.24 -10.36
N PRO A 279 -21.68 -1.56 -10.17
CA PRO A 279 -20.52 -2.44 -10.31
C PRO A 279 -19.78 -2.34 -11.65
N GLY A 280 -20.51 -2.20 -12.75
CA GLY A 280 -19.94 -2.14 -14.11
C GLY A 280 -19.02 -0.94 -14.37
N LEU A 281 -19.17 0.16 -13.63
CA LEU A 281 -18.33 1.36 -13.70
C LEU A 281 -16.85 1.02 -13.52
N TRP A 282 -16.53 0.13 -12.62
CA TRP A 282 -15.15 -0.20 -12.26
C TRP A 282 -14.40 -0.91 -13.39
N LYS A 283 -15.10 -1.76 -14.15
CA LYS A 283 -14.52 -2.41 -15.33
C LYS A 283 -14.18 -1.41 -16.44
N GLU A 284 -15.02 -0.39 -16.62
CA GLU A 284 -14.79 0.70 -17.55
C GLU A 284 -13.60 1.56 -17.11
N LEU A 285 -13.53 1.93 -15.81
CA LEU A 285 -12.38 2.67 -15.25
C LEU A 285 -11.07 1.87 -15.39
N LYS A 286 -11.08 0.57 -15.07
CA LYS A 286 -9.91 -0.31 -15.22
C LYS A 286 -9.39 -0.31 -16.64
N LYS A 287 -10.31 -0.38 -17.63
CA LYS A 287 -9.95 -0.34 -19.06
C LYS A 287 -9.24 0.96 -19.42
N GLU A 288 -9.81 2.12 -19.05
CA GLU A 288 -9.23 3.43 -19.38
C GLU A 288 -7.90 3.69 -18.65
N ALA A 289 -7.79 3.31 -17.38
CA ALA A 289 -6.55 3.41 -16.62
C ALA A 289 -5.45 2.48 -17.17
N SER A 290 -5.80 1.27 -17.60
CA SER A 290 -4.86 0.34 -18.24
C SER A 290 -4.32 0.88 -19.55
N LEU A 291 -5.17 1.48 -20.39
CA LEU A 291 -4.75 2.15 -21.62
C LEU A 291 -3.83 3.34 -21.30
N ALA A 292 -4.17 4.13 -20.28
CA ALA A 292 -3.37 5.27 -19.84
C ALA A 292 -1.97 4.86 -19.38
N LEU A 293 -1.85 3.79 -18.57
CA LEU A 293 -0.55 3.26 -18.13
C LEU A 293 0.27 2.69 -19.29
N ALA A 294 -0.38 1.98 -20.22
CA ALA A 294 0.29 1.47 -21.41
C ALA A 294 0.84 2.60 -22.30
N ASP A 295 0.08 3.69 -22.44
CA ASP A 295 0.54 4.89 -23.15
C ASP A 295 1.73 5.54 -22.46
N TRP A 296 1.68 5.68 -21.12
CA TRP A 296 2.77 6.24 -20.35
C TRP A 296 4.05 5.38 -20.44
N LYS A 297 3.93 4.06 -20.29
CA LYS A 297 5.08 3.13 -20.40
C LYS A 297 5.73 3.21 -21.78
N ARG A 298 4.93 3.32 -22.85
CA ARG A 298 5.44 3.50 -24.21
C ARG A 298 6.21 4.81 -24.39
N ALA A 299 5.72 5.87 -23.80
CA ALA A 299 6.35 7.20 -23.85
C ALA A 299 7.56 7.31 -22.92
N ASN A 300 7.66 6.51 -21.87
CA ASN A 300 8.67 6.58 -20.83
C ASN A 300 9.34 5.22 -20.54
N PRO A 301 9.91 4.53 -21.54
CA PRO A 301 10.40 3.16 -21.34
C PRO A 301 11.53 3.07 -20.30
N ALA A 302 12.36 4.11 -20.18
CA ALA A 302 13.45 4.17 -19.21
C ALA A 302 13.00 4.41 -17.76
N LYS A 303 11.75 4.87 -17.54
CA LYS A 303 11.18 5.12 -16.23
C LYS A 303 10.21 4.02 -15.79
N SER A 304 9.84 3.13 -16.70
CA SER A 304 8.93 2.02 -16.42
C SER A 304 9.61 0.99 -15.53
N ILE A 305 9.05 0.76 -14.36
CA ILE A 305 9.62 -0.18 -13.37
C ILE A 305 9.51 -1.65 -13.84
N ASP A 306 8.44 -1.99 -14.57
CA ASP A 306 8.17 -3.32 -15.14
C ASP A 306 7.10 -3.25 -16.25
N GLN A 307 6.69 -4.43 -16.76
CA GLN A 307 5.62 -4.56 -17.75
C GLN A 307 4.30 -5.08 -17.12
N LYS A 308 4.14 -4.96 -15.80
CA LYS A 308 2.90 -5.38 -15.15
C LYS A 308 1.71 -4.53 -15.63
N PRO A 309 0.52 -5.13 -15.78
CA PRO A 309 -0.69 -4.37 -16.09
C PRO A 309 -1.05 -3.44 -14.93
N PHE A 310 -1.91 -2.47 -15.22
CA PHE A 310 -2.49 -1.60 -14.20
C PHE A 310 -3.23 -2.41 -13.14
N TRP A 311 -2.97 -2.13 -11.86
CA TRP A 311 -3.56 -2.86 -10.75
C TRP A 311 -4.70 -2.09 -10.10
N MET A 312 -5.77 -2.80 -9.68
CA MET A 312 -6.85 -2.20 -8.92
C MET A 312 -7.21 -3.04 -7.70
N VAL A 313 -7.31 -2.38 -6.54
CA VAL A 313 -7.84 -2.95 -5.30
C VAL A 313 -9.08 -2.20 -4.86
N SER A 314 -10.12 -2.95 -4.47
CA SER A 314 -11.39 -2.38 -4.03
C SER A 314 -11.48 -2.23 -2.52
N GLU A 315 -12.01 -1.09 -2.05
CA GLU A 315 -12.63 -1.03 -0.74
C GLU A 315 -14.12 -1.34 -0.88
N VAL A 316 -14.48 -2.56 -0.54
CA VAL A 316 -15.86 -2.97 -0.31
C VAL A 316 -16.03 -3.11 1.20
N TYR A 317 -16.52 -2.05 1.84
CA TYR A 317 -16.56 -1.97 3.31
C TYR A 317 -17.24 -3.19 3.93
N ASN A 318 -16.55 -3.82 4.91
CA ASN A 318 -16.88 -5.09 5.55
C ASN A 318 -16.74 -6.34 4.67
N TYR A 319 -16.00 -6.30 3.56
CA TYR A 319 -15.65 -7.52 2.85
C TYR A 319 -14.74 -8.42 3.71
N GLU A 320 -15.12 -9.68 3.86
CA GLU A 320 -14.35 -10.70 4.55
C GLU A 320 -13.89 -11.79 3.57
N ILE A 321 -12.63 -12.21 3.67
CA ILE A 321 -12.03 -13.20 2.74
C ILE A 321 -12.82 -14.51 2.64
N LYS A 322 -13.51 -14.92 3.72
CA LYS A 322 -14.36 -16.14 3.74
C LYS A 322 -15.51 -16.10 2.74
N HIS A 323 -15.91 -14.92 2.27
CA HIS A 323 -16.94 -14.75 1.24
C HIS A 323 -16.38 -14.93 -0.18
N ALA A 324 -15.06 -15.09 -0.31
CA ALA A 324 -14.36 -15.27 -1.58
C ALA A 324 -14.78 -14.23 -2.62
N ARG A 325 -15.49 -14.64 -3.68
CA ARG A 325 -15.91 -13.76 -4.79
C ARG A 325 -17.32 -13.18 -4.65
N LYS A 326 -18.01 -13.45 -3.55
CA LYS A 326 -19.40 -13.05 -3.37
C LYS A 326 -19.52 -11.97 -2.32
N PHE A 327 -20.04 -10.81 -2.68
CA PHE A 327 -20.40 -9.76 -1.74
C PHE A 327 -21.91 -9.50 -1.82
N ASP A 328 -22.60 -9.57 -0.69
CA ASP A 328 -24.03 -9.28 -0.56
C ASP A 328 -24.23 -7.77 -0.42
N LEU A 329 -24.91 -7.14 -1.40
CA LEU A 329 -25.31 -5.74 -1.34
C LEU A 329 -26.57 -5.51 -0.47
N GLY A 330 -27.15 -6.58 0.06
CA GLY A 330 -28.43 -6.58 0.73
C GLY A 330 -29.54 -7.13 -0.14
N GLY A 331 -30.61 -7.65 0.50
CA GLY A 331 -31.75 -8.23 -0.21
C GLY A 331 -31.46 -9.53 -0.99
N GLY A 332 -30.28 -10.13 -0.81
CA GLY A 332 -29.86 -11.33 -1.53
C GLY A 332 -29.24 -11.05 -2.91
N GLU A 333 -28.92 -9.80 -3.20
CA GLU A 333 -28.18 -9.42 -4.42
C GLU A 333 -26.68 -9.51 -4.21
N PHE A 334 -26.05 -10.44 -4.95
CA PHE A 334 -24.61 -10.68 -4.84
C PHE A 334 -23.83 -10.08 -6.00
N VAL A 335 -22.69 -9.47 -5.69
CA VAL A 335 -21.75 -8.94 -6.69
C VAL A 335 -20.40 -9.65 -6.54
N ASP A 336 -19.81 -10.02 -7.70
CA ASP A 336 -18.42 -10.39 -7.83
C ASP A 336 -17.61 -9.18 -8.32
N TYR A 337 -17.02 -8.45 -7.42
CA TYR A 337 -16.24 -7.26 -7.77
C TYR A 337 -14.93 -7.59 -8.51
N LEU A 338 -14.40 -8.81 -8.36
CA LEU A 338 -13.22 -9.23 -9.13
C LEU A 338 -13.56 -9.33 -10.63
N ASP A 339 -14.77 -9.76 -10.98
CA ASP A 339 -15.26 -9.72 -12.37
C ASP A 339 -15.55 -8.28 -12.86
N GLN A 340 -15.64 -7.33 -11.95
CA GLN A 340 -15.83 -5.91 -12.27
C GLN A 340 -14.51 -5.14 -12.43
N GLY A 341 -13.38 -5.84 -12.60
CA GLY A 341 -12.10 -5.24 -12.97
C GLY A 341 -11.10 -5.11 -11.83
N PHE A 342 -11.44 -5.58 -10.63
CA PHE A 342 -10.48 -5.58 -9.53
C PHE A 342 -9.58 -6.81 -9.56
N ASP A 343 -8.31 -6.62 -9.22
CA ASP A 343 -7.31 -7.68 -9.08
C ASP A 343 -7.24 -8.19 -7.63
N SER A 344 -7.70 -7.35 -6.70
CA SER A 344 -7.65 -7.60 -5.26
C SER A 344 -8.78 -6.88 -4.53
N MET A 345 -9.11 -7.36 -3.33
CA MET A 345 -10.07 -6.71 -2.43
C MET A 345 -9.40 -6.46 -1.08
N ILE A 346 -9.64 -5.29 -0.46
CA ILE A 346 -9.22 -5.03 0.92
C ILE A 346 -10.01 -5.97 1.84
N SER A 347 -9.30 -6.82 2.60
CA SER A 347 -9.91 -7.78 3.51
C SER A 347 -10.01 -7.21 4.91
N PHE A 348 -11.24 -7.04 5.38
CA PHE A 348 -11.54 -6.60 6.74
C PHE A 348 -11.42 -7.73 7.79
N SER A 349 -11.04 -8.94 7.36
CA SER A 349 -10.99 -10.12 8.24
C SER A 349 -9.76 -10.12 9.14
N LEU A 350 -8.55 -9.86 8.60
CA LEU A 350 -7.29 -10.16 9.29
C LEU A 350 -7.16 -9.44 10.63
N ARG A 351 -7.64 -8.20 10.77
CA ARG A 351 -7.62 -7.45 12.03
C ARG A 351 -8.30 -8.19 13.20
N SER A 352 -9.30 -9.00 12.89
CA SER A 352 -10.00 -9.84 13.87
C SER A 352 -9.42 -11.25 13.92
N ASP A 353 -9.13 -11.85 12.76
CA ASP A 353 -8.62 -13.20 12.62
C ASP A 353 -7.20 -13.35 13.17
N ALA A 354 -6.43 -12.27 13.22
CA ALA A 354 -5.08 -12.25 13.81
C ALA A 354 -5.06 -12.71 15.29
N LYS A 355 -6.20 -12.67 15.99
CA LYS A 355 -6.35 -13.21 17.35
C LYS A 355 -6.40 -14.75 17.38
N ARG A 356 -6.66 -15.40 16.25
CA ARG A 356 -6.71 -16.86 16.10
C ARG A 356 -5.31 -17.45 15.96
N PRO A 357 -5.10 -18.77 16.23
CA PRO A 357 -3.84 -19.45 15.95
C PRO A 357 -3.39 -19.27 14.50
N TYR A 358 -2.07 -19.16 14.28
CA TYR A 358 -1.47 -18.96 12.95
C TYR A 358 -1.96 -19.98 11.91
N GLU A 359 -1.93 -21.27 12.23
CA GLU A 359 -2.31 -22.32 11.28
C GLU A 359 -3.76 -22.20 10.85
N GLN A 360 -4.67 -21.87 11.75
CA GLN A 360 -6.07 -21.71 11.39
C GLN A 360 -6.26 -20.58 10.35
N VAL A 361 -5.60 -19.44 10.58
CA VAL A 361 -5.70 -18.28 9.68
C VAL A 361 -4.97 -18.55 8.36
N PHE A 362 -3.73 -19.01 8.42
CA PHE A 362 -2.89 -19.14 7.24
C PHE A 362 -3.36 -20.26 6.31
N SER A 363 -3.82 -21.38 6.88
CA SER A 363 -4.38 -22.49 6.11
C SER A 363 -5.70 -22.13 5.44
N GLU A 364 -6.60 -21.46 6.17
CA GLU A 364 -7.88 -20.98 5.64
C GLU A 364 -7.68 -19.98 4.49
N TYR A 365 -6.87 -18.93 4.71
CA TYR A 365 -6.59 -17.91 3.70
C TYR A 365 -5.93 -18.52 2.46
N SER A 366 -4.94 -19.37 2.64
CA SER A 366 -4.28 -20.05 1.52
C SER A 366 -5.26 -20.95 0.74
N THR A 367 -6.17 -21.63 1.42
CA THR A 367 -7.19 -22.48 0.78
C THR A 367 -8.12 -21.64 -0.11
N ILE A 368 -8.60 -20.51 0.40
CA ILE A 368 -9.49 -19.63 -0.35
C ILE A 368 -8.76 -19.01 -1.55
N LEU A 369 -7.54 -18.48 -1.33
CA LEU A 369 -6.76 -17.79 -2.37
C LEU A 369 -6.33 -18.74 -3.50
N HIS A 370 -6.05 -20.01 -3.21
CA HIS A 370 -5.70 -21.01 -4.23
C HIS A 370 -6.89 -21.81 -4.76
N GLY A 371 -8.06 -21.63 -4.16
CA GLY A 371 -9.34 -22.22 -4.54
C GLY A 371 -10.22 -21.23 -5.30
N GLU A 372 -11.28 -20.74 -4.64
CA GLU A 372 -12.31 -19.89 -5.24
C GLU A 372 -11.77 -18.54 -5.73
N MET A 373 -10.72 -18.00 -5.11
CA MET A 373 -10.06 -16.75 -5.50
C MET A 373 -8.83 -16.96 -6.41
N LYS A 374 -8.64 -18.13 -6.99
CA LYS A 374 -7.47 -18.40 -7.84
C LYS A 374 -7.33 -17.37 -8.97
N GLY A 375 -6.16 -16.71 -9.03
CA GLY A 375 -5.85 -15.67 -10.00
C GLY A 375 -6.14 -14.24 -9.50
N PHE A 376 -6.68 -14.12 -8.28
CA PHE A 376 -6.93 -12.87 -7.58
C PHE A 376 -6.29 -12.88 -6.19
N SER A 377 -6.33 -11.77 -5.48
CA SER A 377 -5.75 -11.64 -4.15
C SER A 377 -6.64 -10.85 -3.20
N VAL A 378 -6.20 -10.75 -1.96
CA VAL A 378 -6.69 -9.78 -0.99
C VAL A 378 -5.53 -8.89 -0.54
N LEU A 379 -5.87 -7.66 -0.13
CA LEU A 379 -4.99 -6.77 0.58
C LEU A 379 -5.37 -6.83 2.07
N ASN A 380 -4.56 -7.53 2.86
CA ASN A 380 -4.77 -7.71 4.28
C ASN A 380 -4.25 -6.52 5.08
N TYR A 381 -4.92 -6.17 6.18
CA TYR A 381 -4.46 -5.16 7.13
C TYR A 381 -4.78 -5.58 8.57
N ILE A 382 -4.11 -4.96 9.54
CA ILE A 382 -4.34 -5.12 10.98
C ILE A 382 -4.77 -3.82 11.64
N SER A 383 -4.53 -2.69 11.00
CA SER A 383 -5.01 -1.36 11.34
C SER A 383 -5.21 -0.54 10.07
N SER A 384 -6.12 0.44 10.10
CA SER A 384 -6.47 1.30 8.98
C SER A 384 -6.93 2.66 9.48
N HIS A 385 -7.18 3.59 8.57
CA HIS A 385 -7.62 4.95 8.88
C HIS A 385 -9.13 5.07 9.23
N ASP A 386 -9.93 4.06 8.87
CA ASP A 386 -11.39 4.06 9.03
C ASP A 386 -11.91 2.95 9.95
N ASP A 387 -11.02 2.11 10.47
CA ASP A 387 -11.42 0.96 11.27
C ASP A 387 -11.06 1.13 12.74
N SER A 388 -12.06 1.38 13.57
CA SER A 388 -11.92 1.59 15.00
C SER A 388 -11.54 0.33 15.81
N SER A 389 -11.41 -0.83 15.14
CA SER A 389 -11.14 -2.11 15.78
C SER A 389 -9.84 -2.77 15.29
N PRO A 390 -8.67 -2.08 15.36
CA PRO A 390 -7.40 -2.67 14.95
C PRO A 390 -7.04 -3.88 15.82
N PHE A 391 -6.15 -4.74 15.31
CA PHE A 391 -5.68 -5.93 16.04
C PHE A 391 -5.02 -5.56 17.37
N ASP A 392 -4.13 -4.57 17.35
CA ASP A 392 -3.38 -4.10 18.52
C ASP A 392 -3.59 -2.59 18.74
N PRO A 393 -4.76 -2.16 19.29
CA PRO A 393 -5.09 -0.74 19.42
C PRO A 393 -4.20 0.01 20.41
N LEU A 394 -3.61 -0.70 21.38
CA LEU A 394 -2.76 -0.14 22.42
C LEU A 394 -1.26 -0.34 22.16
N ARG A 395 -0.90 -0.90 21.00
CA ARG A 395 0.50 -1.17 20.60
C ARG A 395 1.28 -2.03 21.61
N GLN A 396 0.61 -3.01 22.22
CA GLN A 396 1.20 -3.93 23.21
C GLN A 396 1.81 -5.18 22.57
N GLN A 397 1.44 -5.49 21.32
CA GLN A 397 1.86 -6.69 20.59
C GLN A 397 2.46 -6.35 19.22
N PRO A 398 3.41 -5.37 19.13
CA PRO A 398 3.87 -4.88 17.82
C PRO A 398 4.65 -5.91 17.00
N PHE A 399 5.30 -6.88 17.66
CA PHE A 399 6.00 -7.99 16.99
C PHE A 399 5.01 -9.03 16.44
N GLU A 400 3.99 -9.37 17.23
CA GLU A 400 2.92 -10.27 16.78
C GLU A 400 2.12 -9.64 15.63
N SER A 401 1.88 -8.34 15.68
CA SER A 401 1.28 -7.56 14.60
C SER A 401 2.03 -7.74 13.29
N ALA A 402 3.37 -7.61 13.32
CA ALA A 402 4.22 -7.83 12.15
C ALA A 402 4.14 -9.27 11.63
N ASN A 403 4.24 -10.26 12.55
CA ASN A 403 4.17 -11.68 12.18
C ASN A 403 2.83 -12.04 11.51
N LYS A 404 1.71 -11.58 12.11
CA LYS A 404 0.37 -11.85 11.58
C LYS A 404 0.14 -11.22 10.23
N LEU A 405 0.60 -9.99 10.01
CA LEU A 405 0.39 -9.28 8.76
C LEU A 405 1.36 -9.73 7.66
N LEU A 406 2.67 -9.63 7.93
CA LEU A 406 3.68 -9.81 6.89
C LEU A 406 3.91 -11.27 6.50
N LEU A 407 3.47 -12.21 7.34
CA LEU A 407 3.52 -13.65 7.02
C LEU A 407 2.15 -14.21 6.58
N ALA A 408 1.09 -13.40 6.52
CA ALA A 408 -0.20 -13.85 6.00
C ALA A 408 -0.15 -14.14 4.48
N PRO A 409 -0.91 -15.15 3.98
CA PRO A 409 -1.19 -15.30 2.55
C PRO A 409 -1.99 -14.11 2.00
N GLY A 410 -1.71 -13.69 0.77
CA GLY A 410 -2.24 -12.48 0.13
C GLY A 410 -1.28 -11.29 0.26
N ALA A 411 -1.60 -10.14 -0.34
CA ALA A 411 -0.85 -8.89 -0.16
C ALA A 411 -1.02 -8.33 1.25
N ALA A 412 -0.07 -7.55 1.71
CA ALA A 412 -0.06 -6.95 3.05
C ALA A 412 -0.05 -5.42 2.97
N GLN A 413 -0.95 -4.77 3.72
CA GLN A 413 -1.00 -3.32 3.90
C GLN A 413 -0.41 -2.95 5.26
N ILE A 414 0.72 -2.27 5.26
CA ILE A 414 1.24 -1.59 6.46
C ILE A 414 0.56 -0.23 6.54
N TYR A 415 -0.21 0.02 7.57
CA TYR A 415 -0.74 1.35 7.85
C TYR A 415 0.36 2.18 8.53
N TYR A 416 0.63 3.40 8.04
CA TYR A 416 1.76 4.20 8.47
C TYR A 416 1.89 4.26 10.00
N GLY A 417 3.06 3.92 10.49
CA GLY A 417 3.38 3.86 11.90
C GLY A 417 3.02 2.54 12.61
N ASP A 418 2.51 1.52 11.93
CA ASP A 418 2.42 0.17 12.51
C ASP A 418 3.80 -0.36 12.89
N GLU A 419 4.78 -0.10 12.03
CA GLU A 419 6.17 -0.52 12.17
C GLU A 419 6.95 0.26 13.24
N THR A 420 6.37 1.33 13.77
CA THR A 420 6.94 2.16 14.85
C THR A 420 6.05 2.19 16.09
N ALA A 421 4.99 1.37 16.08
CA ALA A 421 3.98 1.34 17.13
C ALA A 421 3.37 2.73 17.43
N ARG A 422 3.11 3.53 16.37
CA ARG A 422 2.44 4.82 16.47
C ARG A 422 1.09 4.66 17.18
N ILE A 423 0.80 5.52 18.14
CA ILE A 423 -0.44 5.46 18.91
C ILE A 423 -1.66 5.72 18.03
N LEU A 424 -2.75 4.98 18.29
CA LEU A 424 -4.05 5.10 17.62
C LEU A 424 -5.12 5.67 18.54
N LYS A 425 -4.71 6.44 19.53
CA LYS A 425 -5.58 7.14 20.45
C LYS A 425 -4.95 8.46 20.85
N PHE A 426 -5.73 9.53 20.81
CA PHE A 426 -5.30 10.87 21.18
C PHE A 426 -6.37 11.50 22.06
N ASP A 427 -5.96 12.05 23.21
CA ASP A 427 -6.90 12.65 24.16
C ASP A 427 -7.62 13.86 23.54
N GLY A 428 -8.93 13.85 23.62
CA GLY A 428 -9.79 14.87 23.03
C GLY A 428 -10.15 14.67 21.55
N ALA A 429 -9.56 13.66 20.85
CA ALA A 429 -10.02 13.29 19.52
C ALA A 429 -11.17 12.29 19.60
N GLU A 430 -12.12 12.40 18.68
CA GLU A 430 -13.29 11.54 18.60
C GLU A 430 -13.31 10.74 17.29
N GLY A 431 -13.89 9.54 17.35
CA GLY A 431 -14.09 8.67 16.18
C GLY A 431 -12.79 8.29 15.49
N ASP A 432 -12.83 8.33 14.17
CA ASP A 432 -11.73 7.98 13.24
C ASP A 432 -10.51 8.90 13.34
N ALA A 433 -10.68 10.14 13.85
CA ALA A 433 -9.57 11.04 14.07
C ALA A 433 -8.46 10.44 14.94
N ASN A 434 -8.82 9.57 15.90
CA ASN A 434 -7.87 8.84 16.72
C ASN A 434 -6.88 7.98 15.92
N LEU A 435 -7.32 7.44 14.80
CA LEU A 435 -6.49 6.58 13.93
C LEU A 435 -5.51 7.39 13.07
N ARG A 436 -5.68 8.73 13.02
CA ARG A 436 -5.06 9.64 12.05
C ARG A 436 -4.08 10.63 12.72
N THR A 437 -3.40 10.21 13.79
CA THR A 437 -2.30 10.98 14.41
C THR A 437 -1.15 11.16 13.42
N PHE A 438 -0.31 12.20 13.59
CA PHE A 438 0.88 12.38 12.78
C PHE A 438 1.88 11.25 13.01
N MET A 439 2.73 10.96 12.00
CA MET A 439 3.77 9.93 12.12
C MET A 439 4.74 10.26 13.27
N ASN A 440 5.08 9.27 14.07
CA ASN A 440 5.88 9.43 15.27
C ASN A 440 7.41 9.42 15.00
N TRP A 441 7.86 10.32 14.11
CA TRP A 441 9.26 10.44 13.72
C TRP A 441 10.18 10.73 14.89
N ASP A 442 9.76 11.58 15.83
CA ASP A 442 10.55 11.94 17.02
C ASP A 442 10.77 10.76 17.94
N GLU A 443 9.77 9.89 18.08
CA GLU A 443 9.89 8.68 18.88
C GLU A 443 10.80 7.65 18.21
N LEU A 444 10.79 7.55 16.90
CA LEU A 444 11.74 6.74 16.15
C LEU A 444 13.16 7.29 16.30
N ALA A 445 13.34 8.59 16.16
CA ALA A 445 14.64 9.26 16.29
C ALA A 445 15.23 9.13 17.71
N SER A 446 14.40 9.29 18.74
CA SER A 446 14.81 9.15 20.14
C SER A 446 14.86 7.69 20.62
N ASN A 447 14.47 6.73 19.79
CA ASN A 447 14.31 5.32 20.16
C ASN A 447 13.45 5.15 21.42
N ALA A 448 12.28 5.77 21.43
CA ALA A 448 11.37 5.79 22.58
C ALA A 448 10.92 4.38 22.99
N GLU A 449 10.47 4.25 24.22
CA GLU A 449 9.89 3.01 24.74
C GLU A 449 8.41 2.88 24.35
N ARG A 450 8.01 1.66 23.97
CA ARG A 450 6.64 1.25 23.72
C ARG A 450 6.38 -0.09 24.40
N GLY A 451 5.71 -0.04 25.55
CA GLY A 451 5.55 -1.22 26.40
C GLY A 451 6.91 -1.79 26.83
N MET A 452 7.16 -3.03 26.47
CA MET A 452 8.43 -3.72 26.76
C MET A 452 9.49 -3.60 25.64
N HIS A 453 9.23 -2.80 24.59
CA HIS A 453 10.08 -2.71 23.42
C HIS A 453 10.54 -1.28 23.14
N ARG A 454 11.63 -1.15 22.43
CA ARG A 454 12.08 0.10 21.83
C ARG A 454 11.54 0.24 20.40
N VAL A 455 11.20 1.47 19.98
CA VAL A 455 10.66 1.73 18.65
C VAL A 455 11.60 1.24 17.54
N ALA A 456 12.92 1.38 17.72
CA ALA A 456 13.89 0.87 16.75
C ALA A 456 13.88 -0.67 16.65
N ASP A 457 13.68 -1.39 17.76
CA ASP A 457 13.60 -2.85 17.77
C ASP A 457 12.31 -3.34 17.07
N ILE A 458 11.20 -2.65 17.33
CA ILE A 458 9.92 -2.91 16.64
C ILE A 458 10.12 -2.74 15.14
N ARG A 459 10.64 -1.58 14.69
CA ARG A 459 10.89 -1.30 13.29
C ARG A 459 11.86 -2.31 12.67
N ALA A 460 12.93 -2.70 13.38
CA ALA A 460 13.88 -3.70 12.90
C ALA A 460 13.22 -5.08 12.67
N HIS A 461 12.29 -5.48 13.54
CA HIS A 461 11.52 -6.71 13.36
C HIS A 461 10.64 -6.65 12.11
N TRP A 462 9.86 -5.57 11.94
CA TRP A 462 9.04 -5.33 10.74
C TRP A 462 9.91 -5.36 9.47
N ALA A 463 11.07 -4.69 9.49
CA ALA A 463 11.98 -4.62 8.36
C ALA A 463 12.54 -6.00 7.97
N ARG A 464 12.90 -6.87 8.93
CA ARG A 464 13.37 -8.23 8.64
C ARG A 464 12.31 -9.06 7.94
N LEU A 465 11.07 -9.02 8.44
CA LEU A 465 9.93 -9.72 7.83
C LEU A 465 9.59 -9.16 6.46
N GLY A 466 9.56 -7.83 6.33
CA GLY A 466 9.22 -7.16 5.07
C GLY A 466 10.26 -7.41 3.97
N ARG A 467 11.56 -7.36 4.28
CA ARG A 467 12.64 -7.70 3.33
C ARG A 467 12.57 -9.16 2.89
N PHE A 468 12.30 -10.08 3.82
CA PHE A 468 12.10 -11.49 3.47
C PHE A 468 10.91 -11.65 2.54
N ARG A 469 9.78 -11.01 2.83
CA ARG A 469 8.60 -11.03 1.99
C ARG A 469 8.89 -10.42 0.59
N ALA A 470 9.58 -9.30 0.52
CA ALA A 470 9.94 -8.66 -0.75
C ALA A 470 10.83 -9.55 -1.64
N ALA A 471 11.74 -10.33 -1.03
CA ALA A 471 12.64 -11.24 -1.74
C ALA A 471 11.97 -12.58 -2.14
N HIS A 472 10.88 -12.97 -1.48
CA HIS A 472 10.28 -14.28 -1.62
C HIS A 472 8.78 -14.22 -1.93
N PRO A 473 8.38 -14.30 -3.22
CA PRO A 473 6.97 -14.36 -3.63
C PRO A 473 6.17 -15.46 -2.94
N ALA A 474 6.81 -16.56 -2.56
CA ALA A 474 6.18 -17.64 -1.83
C ALA A 474 5.55 -17.21 -0.51
N VAL A 475 5.99 -16.12 0.12
CA VAL A 475 5.46 -15.67 1.42
C VAL A 475 3.98 -15.26 1.32
N GLY A 476 3.62 -14.46 0.33
CA GLY A 476 2.22 -14.01 0.15
C GLY A 476 1.46 -14.83 -0.90
N ALA A 477 2.12 -15.21 -2.01
CA ALA A 477 1.48 -15.85 -3.14
C ALA A 477 1.61 -17.39 -3.14
N GLY A 478 2.35 -17.98 -2.20
CA GLY A 478 2.60 -19.42 -2.17
C GLY A 478 1.54 -20.23 -1.43
N LYS A 479 1.38 -21.50 -1.83
CA LYS A 479 0.54 -22.47 -1.11
C LYS A 479 1.13 -22.79 0.25
N HIS A 480 0.32 -22.66 1.29
CA HIS A 480 0.68 -22.90 2.67
C HIS A 480 0.55 -24.38 3.07
N GLN A 481 1.49 -24.84 3.90
CA GLN A 481 1.41 -26.14 4.56
C GLN A 481 2.20 -26.12 5.87
N MET A 482 1.56 -26.47 6.98
CA MET A 482 2.25 -26.72 8.25
C MET A 482 3.14 -27.96 8.14
N ILE A 483 4.35 -27.90 8.69
CA ILE A 483 5.33 -29.00 8.75
C ILE A 483 5.86 -29.26 10.16
N GLY A 484 5.46 -28.48 11.15
CA GLY A 484 5.77 -28.65 12.56
C GLY A 484 4.83 -27.85 13.44
N SER A 485 4.44 -28.43 14.58
CA SER A 485 3.53 -27.77 15.54
C SER A 485 4.24 -27.13 16.73
N SER A 486 5.44 -27.60 17.08
CA SER A 486 6.22 -27.07 18.19
C SER A 486 7.73 -27.17 17.88
N PRO A 487 8.38 -26.06 17.50
CA PRO A 487 7.81 -24.73 17.21
C PRO A 487 6.86 -24.78 16.01
N TYR A 488 5.91 -23.86 15.95
CA TYR A 488 5.04 -23.72 14.78
C TYR A 488 5.88 -23.44 13.55
N THR A 489 5.86 -24.39 12.61
CA THR A 489 6.70 -24.32 11.42
C THR A 489 5.86 -24.64 10.18
N PHE A 490 5.96 -23.80 9.18
CA PHE A 490 5.27 -23.99 7.91
C PHE A 490 6.19 -23.76 6.72
N LYS A 491 5.81 -24.35 5.59
CA LYS A 491 6.38 -24.07 4.29
C LYS A 491 5.39 -23.35 3.40
N ARG A 492 5.92 -22.57 2.44
CA ARG A 492 5.16 -22.10 1.28
C ARG A 492 5.93 -22.31 0.01
N THR A 493 5.21 -22.67 -1.03
CA THR A 493 5.74 -22.91 -2.37
C THR A 493 4.97 -22.12 -3.39
N TRP A 494 5.69 -21.45 -4.27
CA TRP A 494 5.14 -20.65 -5.36
C TRP A 494 5.85 -20.99 -6.66
N GLU A 495 5.10 -21.01 -7.76
CA GLU A 495 5.63 -21.22 -9.10
C GLU A 495 4.80 -20.42 -10.11
N GLN A 496 5.46 -19.65 -10.94
CA GLN A 496 4.83 -18.89 -12.02
C GLN A 496 5.83 -18.65 -13.16
N ASN A 497 5.42 -18.90 -14.40
CA ASN A 497 6.23 -18.66 -15.61
C ASN A 497 7.64 -19.27 -15.57
N GLY A 498 7.76 -20.49 -15.03
CA GLY A 498 9.04 -21.19 -14.91
C GLY A 498 9.95 -20.72 -13.77
N VAL A 499 9.52 -19.73 -13.00
CA VAL A 499 10.22 -19.30 -11.78
C VAL A 499 9.56 -19.94 -10.57
N SER A 500 10.36 -20.54 -9.69
CA SER A 500 9.86 -21.14 -8.44
C SER A 500 10.50 -20.48 -7.22
N ASP A 501 9.74 -20.45 -6.12
CA ASP A 501 10.20 -20.00 -4.81
C ASP A 501 9.67 -20.91 -3.71
N ARG A 502 10.51 -21.12 -2.68
CA ARG A 502 10.18 -21.98 -1.54
C ARG A 502 10.74 -21.36 -0.28
N VAL A 503 9.91 -21.32 0.75
CA VAL A 503 10.31 -20.79 2.05
C VAL A 503 9.85 -21.72 3.17
N VAL A 504 10.61 -21.72 4.28
CA VAL A 504 10.19 -22.28 5.55
C VAL A 504 10.24 -21.19 6.60
N VAL A 505 9.19 -21.08 7.39
CA VAL A 505 9.11 -20.11 8.50
C VAL A 505 8.83 -20.88 9.78
N ALA A 506 9.58 -20.56 10.84
CA ALA A 506 9.34 -21.09 12.18
C ALA A 506 9.12 -19.95 13.17
N LEU A 507 8.08 -20.04 13.98
CA LEU A 507 7.67 -19.02 14.96
C LEU A 507 7.62 -19.60 16.38
N GLY A 508 7.83 -18.73 17.38
CA GLY A 508 7.82 -19.13 18.77
C GLY A 508 9.04 -19.94 19.17
N LEU A 509 10.19 -19.67 18.55
CA LEU A 509 11.45 -20.32 18.87
C LEU A 509 12.00 -19.82 20.22
N SER A 510 12.73 -20.71 20.92
CA SER A 510 13.48 -20.31 22.11
C SER A 510 14.54 -19.26 21.76
N THR A 511 14.63 -18.19 22.57
CA THR A 511 15.69 -17.19 22.47
C THR A 511 16.87 -17.48 23.39
N GLN A 512 16.82 -18.59 24.14
CA GLN A 512 17.89 -18.98 25.06
C GLN A 512 18.95 -19.86 24.39
N GLN A 513 18.53 -20.69 23.44
CA GLN A 513 19.44 -21.61 22.72
C GLN A 513 18.93 -21.87 21.29
N PRO A 514 19.83 -22.17 20.34
CA PRO A 514 19.47 -22.58 18.99
C PRO A 514 18.59 -23.83 18.98
N VAL A 515 17.55 -23.81 18.16
CA VAL A 515 16.58 -24.92 17.99
C VAL A 515 16.78 -25.54 16.60
N ALA A 516 16.63 -26.86 16.53
CA ALA A 516 16.59 -27.56 15.24
C ALA A 516 15.22 -27.37 14.59
N ILE A 517 15.21 -26.90 13.33
CA ILE A 517 14.00 -26.58 12.57
C ILE A 517 13.86 -27.61 11.45
N SER A 518 12.69 -28.22 11.33
CA SER A 518 12.36 -29.13 10.23
C SER A 518 12.24 -28.37 8.90
N VAL A 519 12.95 -28.82 7.88
CA VAL A 519 12.92 -28.28 6.50
C VAL A 519 12.79 -29.39 5.46
N GLY A 520 12.58 -30.64 5.92
CA GLY A 520 12.47 -31.81 5.06
C GLY A 520 11.33 -31.68 4.03
N GLY A 521 11.59 -32.18 2.80
CA GLY A 521 10.66 -32.03 1.69
C GLY A 521 10.56 -30.64 1.07
N VAL A 522 11.39 -29.69 1.55
CA VAL A 522 11.53 -28.33 0.98
C VAL A 522 12.94 -28.16 0.46
N PHE A 523 13.94 -28.42 1.30
CA PHE A 523 15.36 -28.34 0.97
C PHE A 523 15.99 -29.70 1.19
N SER A 524 16.86 -30.12 0.25
CA SER A 524 17.55 -31.43 0.29
C SER A 524 18.70 -31.38 1.30
N ASP A 525 19.04 -32.55 1.85
CA ASP A 525 20.24 -32.72 2.67
C ASP A 525 21.49 -32.26 1.87
N GLY A 526 22.39 -31.56 2.55
CA GLY A 526 23.56 -30.93 1.94
C GLY A 526 23.30 -29.53 1.36
N ALA A 527 22.05 -29.13 1.19
CA ALA A 527 21.76 -27.78 0.71
C ALA A 527 22.12 -26.73 1.77
N THR A 528 22.71 -25.61 1.33
CA THR A 528 22.91 -24.44 2.17
C THR A 528 21.66 -23.56 2.12
N VAL A 529 21.17 -23.17 3.28
CA VAL A 529 20.05 -22.24 3.43
C VAL A 529 20.42 -21.08 4.34
N ARG A 530 19.74 -19.94 4.17
CA ARG A 530 19.90 -18.74 5.00
C ARG A 530 18.67 -18.55 5.87
N ASP A 531 18.89 -18.17 7.13
CA ASP A 531 17.89 -17.51 7.95
C ASP A 531 17.95 -16.00 7.70
N TRP A 532 16.98 -15.47 7.00
CA TRP A 532 16.88 -14.03 6.67
C TRP A 532 16.64 -13.15 7.91
N TYR A 533 16.14 -13.74 9.01
CA TYR A 533 15.92 -13.00 10.25
C TYR A 533 17.26 -12.65 10.95
N THR A 534 18.18 -13.59 11.01
CA THR A 534 19.49 -13.42 11.66
C THR A 534 20.63 -13.17 10.67
N GLY A 535 20.44 -13.45 9.37
CA GLY A 535 21.45 -13.42 8.33
C GLY A 535 22.40 -14.63 8.32
N LYS A 536 22.21 -15.60 9.22
CA LYS A 536 23.08 -16.79 9.33
C LYS A 536 22.71 -17.85 8.31
N THR A 537 23.72 -18.62 7.90
CA THR A 537 23.55 -19.77 7.01
C THR A 537 23.75 -21.07 7.77
N ALA A 538 23.12 -22.15 7.30
CA ALA A 538 23.31 -23.52 7.80
C ALA A 538 23.15 -24.51 6.67
N VAL A 539 23.75 -25.71 6.84
CA VAL A 539 23.58 -26.83 5.92
C VAL A 539 22.46 -27.75 6.42
N VAL A 540 21.57 -28.15 5.53
CA VAL A 540 20.50 -29.11 5.84
C VAL A 540 21.10 -30.49 6.13
N LYS A 541 20.75 -31.09 7.27
CA LYS A 541 21.15 -32.42 7.67
C LYS A 541 19.96 -33.18 8.27
N ASP A 542 19.69 -34.39 7.79
CA ASP A 542 18.57 -35.24 8.22
C ASP A 542 17.22 -34.48 8.16
N GLY A 543 17.01 -33.68 7.09
CA GLY A 543 15.81 -32.86 6.88
C GLY A 543 15.63 -31.73 7.88
N LYS A 544 16.68 -31.31 8.59
CA LYS A 544 16.65 -30.23 9.59
C LYS A 544 17.78 -29.26 9.39
N VAL A 545 17.62 -28.04 9.93
CA VAL A 545 18.67 -27.04 10.05
C VAL A 545 18.76 -26.56 11.49
N ARG A 546 19.97 -26.15 11.89
CA ARG A 546 20.24 -25.49 13.17
C ARG A 546 21.17 -24.31 12.92
N PHE A 547 20.73 -23.13 13.30
CA PHE A 547 21.56 -21.93 13.22
C PHE A 547 22.31 -21.73 14.54
N GLU A 548 23.49 -21.12 14.49
CA GLU A 548 24.32 -20.87 15.68
C GLU A 548 23.74 -19.81 16.62
N THR A 549 22.77 -19.03 16.14
CA THR A 549 22.12 -17.96 16.92
C THR A 549 20.68 -18.33 17.24
N ALA A 550 20.22 -17.98 18.44
CA ALA A 550 18.83 -18.11 18.84
C ALA A 550 18.06 -16.81 18.52
N ALA A 551 16.88 -16.94 17.93
CA ALA A 551 15.97 -15.84 17.64
C ALA A 551 14.53 -16.35 17.74
N PRO A 552 13.53 -15.48 18.02
CA PRO A 552 12.14 -15.91 18.18
C PRO A 552 11.49 -16.36 16.87
N VAL A 553 12.09 -16.00 15.74
CA VAL A 553 11.60 -16.28 14.37
C VAL A 553 12.77 -16.77 13.53
N ALA A 554 12.53 -17.74 12.65
CA ALA A 554 13.45 -18.12 11.58
C ALA A 554 12.72 -18.00 10.23
N LEU A 555 13.37 -17.32 9.27
CA LEU A 555 12.89 -17.06 7.90
C LEU A 555 13.84 -17.73 6.93
N ILE A 556 13.55 -18.95 6.52
CA ILE A 556 14.50 -19.84 5.86
C ILE A 556 14.22 -19.93 4.36
N ALA A 557 15.24 -19.65 3.56
CA ALA A 557 15.22 -19.83 2.12
C ALA A 557 16.62 -20.17 1.58
N GLN A 558 16.70 -20.66 0.34
CA GLN A 558 17.93 -20.68 -0.44
C GLN A 558 18.12 -19.32 -1.11
N ASP A 559 19.36 -18.83 -1.13
CA ASP A 559 19.74 -17.60 -1.85
C ASP A 559 19.61 -17.75 -3.37
#